data_ce0eec1d419c0b74c5d3c6ec0342f07a
#
_entry.id   ce0eec1d419c0b74c5d3c6ec0342f07a
#
_cell.length_a   1.000
_cell.length_b   1.000
_cell.length_c   1.000
_cell.angle_alpha   90.00
_cell.angle_beta   90.00
_cell.angle_gamma   90.00
#
_symmetry.space_group_name_H-M   'P 1'
#
loop_
_entity.id
_entity.type
_entity.pdbx_description
1 polymer ?
#
loop_
_entity_poly.entity_id
_entity_poly.type
_entity_poly.pdbx_seq_one_letter_code
_entity_poly.pdbx_strand_id
1 'polypeptide(L)'
;DNIYLFNRGENPIIVINQKGELITTWGHGIFKNPHGAHIGHDQNIYLTDNGDHTLRKFTLDGKLLLQIGIPDSSPGFMSGKPFCRCTHSALTPEGNIIVSDGYGNASIHIFDQNGKHLKTWGSPGSLPGEFNLPHNVCCDEDGWIYVADRENSRIQIFNTDGKFEKQINNMHRPSGLAITPGSNPDLIIGELASYLEVNKNFPNLGPFVSIFNTQSDLLYRIRNKIKTGSTYGMLVSPH
;
A
#
# COMPACT_ATOMS: atom_id res chain seq x y z
N ASP A 1 -8.53 16.42 13.50
CA ASP A 1 -7.93 15.22 12.89
C ASP A 1 -6.44 15.41 12.77
N ASN A 2 -5.66 14.38 13.09
CA ASN A 2 -4.21 14.40 13.04
C ASN A 2 -3.72 13.71 11.77
N ILE A 3 -2.55 14.13 11.29
CA ILE A 3 -1.85 13.53 10.15
C ILE A 3 -0.67 12.73 10.70
N TYR A 4 -0.59 11.45 10.32
CA TYR A 4 0.47 10.54 10.71
C TYR A 4 1.42 10.35 9.54
N LEU A 5 2.69 10.66 9.77
CA LEU A 5 3.76 10.51 8.79
C LEU A 5 4.66 9.34 9.23
N PHE A 6 4.81 8.35 8.34
CA PHE A 6 5.70 7.22 8.58
C PHE A 6 6.95 7.38 7.71
N ASN A 7 8.10 7.55 8.35
CA ASN A 7 9.35 7.91 7.71
C ASN A 7 10.53 7.05 8.19
N ARG A 8 11.67 7.18 7.54
CA ARG A 8 12.90 6.42 7.84
C ARG A 8 13.89 7.18 8.71
N GLY A 9 13.45 8.25 9.36
CA GLY A 9 14.26 9.01 10.31
C GLY A 9 14.31 8.36 11.70
N GLU A 10 14.98 9.04 12.62
CA GLU A 10 15.15 8.59 14.01
C GLU A 10 13.83 8.41 14.75
N ASN A 11 12.84 9.26 14.44
CA ASN A 11 11.47 9.15 14.92
C ASN A 11 10.56 8.72 13.78
N PRO A 12 10.33 7.42 13.56
CA PRO A 12 9.62 6.90 12.39
C PRO A 12 8.19 7.39 12.27
N ILE A 13 7.49 7.62 13.38
CA ILE A 13 6.16 8.19 13.36
C ILE A 13 6.23 9.64 13.86
N ILE A 14 5.75 10.55 13.00
CA ILE A 14 5.55 11.97 13.31
C ILE A 14 4.07 12.25 13.18
N VAL A 15 3.49 12.84 14.23
CA VAL A 15 2.07 13.22 14.28
C VAL A 15 1.97 14.73 14.26
N ILE A 16 1.27 15.27 13.27
CA ILE A 16 1.02 16.71 13.14
C ILE A 16 -0.48 16.99 13.07
N ASN A 17 -0.88 18.21 13.42
CA ASN A 17 -2.25 18.65 13.22
C ASN A 17 -2.48 19.16 11.79
N GLN A 18 -3.71 19.55 11.45
CA GLN A 18 -4.07 20.09 10.12
C GLN A 18 -3.34 21.40 9.77
N LYS A 19 -2.77 22.11 10.74
CA LYS A 19 -1.96 23.30 10.52
C LYS A 19 -0.48 23.00 10.27
N GLY A 20 -0.09 21.70 10.34
CA GLY A 20 1.30 21.25 10.23
C GLY A 20 2.12 21.39 11.52
N GLU A 21 1.49 21.68 12.66
CA GLU A 21 2.17 21.79 13.95
C GLU A 21 2.42 20.41 14.54
N LEU A 22 3.63 20.17 15.05
CA LEU A 22 4.02 18.91 15.67
C LEU A 22 3.21 18.65 16.94
N ILE A 23 2.58 17.47 17.03
CA ILE A 23 1.87 17.01 18.24
C ILE A 23 2.78 16.07 19.03
N THR A 24 3.29 15.02 18.40
CA THR A 24 4.15 14.02 19.04
C THR A 24 4.96 13.24 18.02
N THR A 25 5.94 12.48 18.50
CA THR A 25 6.69 11.49 17.72
C THR A 25 6.86 10.21 18.53
N TRP A 26 6.93 9.07 17.85
CA TRP A 26 7.19 7.79 18.49
C TRP A 26 7.78 6.77 17.49
N GLY A 27 8.11 5.57 17.99
CA GLY A 27 8.59 4.45 17.17
C GLY A 27 10.11 4.36 17.07
N HIS A 28 10.87 5.15 17.84
CA HIS A 28 12.34 5.06 17.88
C HIS A 28 12.80 3.62 18.16
N GLY A 29 13.70 3.09 17.32
CA GLY A 29 14.27 1.76 17.46
C GLY A 29 13.33 0.58 17.14
N ILE A 30 12.08 0.82 16.73
CA ILE A 30 11.11 -0.24 16.42
C ILE A 30 11.28 -0.77 15.00
N PHE A 31 11.62 0.09 14.04
CA PHE A 31 11.58 -0.20 12.62
C PHE A 31 12.98 -0.19 11.99
N LYS A 32 13.22 -1.11 11.04
CA LYS A 32 14.44 -1.15 10.22
C LYS A 32 14.35 -0.36 8.94
N ASN A 33 13.26 -0.56 8.19
CA ASN A 33 12.99 0.14 6.96
C ASN A 33 11.49 0.40 6.79
N PRO A 34 10.97 1.45 7.46
CA PRO A 34 9.59 1.89 7.36
C PRO A 34 9.12 1.97 5.91
N HIS A 35 7.93 1.40 5.60
CA HIS A 35 7.44 1.38 4.22
C HIS A 35 5.97 1.79 4.08
N GLY A 36 5.02 0.94 4.40
CA GLY A 36 3.60 1.22 4.25
C GLY A 36 2.94 1.63 5.57
N ALA A 37 2.03 2.58 5.51
CA ALA A 37 1.21 3.00 6.64
C ALA A 37 -0.25 3.12 6.21
N HIS A 38 -1.16 2.66 7.06
CA HIS A 38 -2.59 2.75 6.84
C HIS A 38 -3.30 2.83 8.19
N ILE A 39 -4.29 3.71 8.30
CA ILE A 39 -5.19 3.77 9.45
C ILE A 39 -6.47 3.04 9.06
N GLY A 40 -6.78 1.97 9.81
CA GLY A 40 -7.96 1.16 9.55
C GLY A 40 -9.26 1.79 10.08
N HIS A 41 -10.40 1.30 9.61
CA HIS A 41 -11.72 1.70 10.11
C HIS A 41 -11.89 1.38 11.62
N ASP A 42 -11.05 0.50 12.18
CA ASP A 42 -10.95 0.19 13.60
C ASP A 42 -10.14 1.21 14.43
N GLN A 43 -9.78 2.35 13.81
CA GLN A 43 -9.03 3.46 14.41
C GLN A 43 -7.65 3.04 14.95
N ASN A 44 -7.02 2.03 14.36
CA ASN A 44 -5.64 1.64 14.64
C ASN A 44 -4.75 1.89 13.41
N ILE A 45 -3.46 2.07 13.65
CA ILE A 45 -2.49 2.25 12.58
C ILE A 45 -1.74 0.95 12.30
N TYR A 46 -1.65 0.59 11.04
CA TYR A 46 -0.97 -0.58 10.52
C TYR A 46 0.28 -0.14 9.77
N LEU A 47 1.43 -0.65 10.19
CA LEU A 47 2.74 -0.22 9.71
C LEU A 47 3.52 -1.41 9.20
N THR A 48 3.87 -1.41 7.91
CA THR A 48 4.73 -2.44 7.32
C THR A 48 6.19 -2.01 7.39
N ASP A 49 7.03 -2.93 7.76
CA ASP A 49 8.49 -2.79 7.72
C ASP A 49 9.07 -3.81 6.74
N ASN A 50 9.55 -3.33 5.60
CA ASN A 50 10.14 -4.21 4.60
C ASN A 50 11.59 -4.61 4.91
N GLY A 51 12.20 -4.01 5.93
CA GLY A 51 13.56 -4.34 6.37
C GLY A 51 13.61 -5.53 7.31
N ASP A 52 12.61 -5.65 8.18
CA ASP A 52 12.52 -6.77 9.14
C ASP A 52 11.39 -7.77 8.82
N HIS A 53 10.69 -7.58 7.68
CA HIS A 53 9.65 -8.49 7.17
C HIS A 53 8.40 -8.59 8.06
N THR A 54 7.96 -7.47 8.65
CA THR A 54 6.82 -7.48 9.57
C THR A 54 5.73 -6.49 9.18
N LEU A 55 4.51 -6.80 9.62
CA LEU A 55 3.41 -5.87 9.77
C LEU A 55 3.11 -5.71 11.27
N ARG A 56 3.02 -4.48 11.75
CA ARG A 56 2.64 -4.17 13.13
C ARG A 56 1.41 -3.29 13.19
N LYS A 57 0.48 -3.64 14.07
CA LYS A 57 -0.71 -2.85 14.40
C LYS A 57 -0.47 -2.15 15.72
N PHE A 58 -0.70 -0.83 15.74
CA PHE A 58 -0.62 -0.02 16.95
C PHE A 58 -1.92 0.76 17.16
N THR A 59 -2.16 1.16 18.40
CA THR A 59 -3.07 2.29 18.68
C THR A 59 -2.46 3.58 18.12
N LEU A 60 -3.26 4.62 17.93
CA LEU A 60 -2.78 5.91 17.41
C LEU A 60 -1.79 6.61 18.35
N ASP A 61 -1.74 6.24 19.63
CA ASP A 61 -0.76 6.71 20.63
C ASP A 61 0.49 5.85 20.75
N GLY A 62 0.62 4.81 19.88
CA GLY A 62 1.85 4.02 19.73
C GLY A 62 1.93 2.75 20.59
N LYS A 63 0.84 2.26 21.19
CA LYS A 63 0.81 0.97 21.88
C LYS A 63 0.71 -0.16 20.87
N LEU A 64 1.67 -1.10 20.85
CA LEU A 64 1.63 -2.29 20.01
C LEU A 64 0.47 -3.22 20.41
N LEU A 65 -0.36 -3.58 19.45
CA LEU A 65 -1.52 -4.47 19.61
C LEU A 65 -1.31 -5.83 18.95
N LEU A 66 -0.65 -5.86 17.77
CA LEU A 66 -0.42 -7.08 17.01
C LEU A 66 0.87 -6.96 16.21
N GLN A 67 1.59 -8.06 16.06
CA GLN A 67 2.68 -8.21 15.10
C GLN A 67 2.48 -9.47 14.29
N ILE A 68 2.58 -9.35 12.97
CA ILE A 68 2.58 -10.46 12.01
C ILE A 68 3.94 -10.49 11.32
N GLY A 69 4.51 -11.67 11.17
CA GLY A 69 5.90 -11.86 10.78
C GLY A 69 6.85 -11.94 11.98
N ILE A 70 8.01 -12.49 11.75
CA ILE A 70 9.09 -12.64 12.75
C ILE A 70 10.19 -11.66 12.35
N PRO A 71 10.54 -10.68 13.21
CA PRO A 71 11.57 -9.71 12.87
C PRO A 71 12.86 -10.40 12.42
N ASP A 72 13.42 -9.90 11.32
CA ASP A 72 14.67 -10.42 10.72
C ASP A 72 14.60 -11.85 10.19
N SER A 73 13.42 -12.43 10.10
CA SER A 73 13.23 -13.78 9.59
C SER A 73 12.31 -13.76 8.36
N SER A 74 12.84 -14.21 7.23
CA SER A 74 12.08 -14.35 5.99
C SER A 74 12.03 -15.81 5.56
N PRO A 75 10.90 -16.30 5.06
CA PRO A 75 10.81 -17.66 4.50
C PRO A 75 11.58 -17.84 3.17
N GLY A 76 12.19 -16.76 2.66
CA GLY A 76 12.99 -16.76 1.44
C GLY A 76 12.32 -16.06 0.26
N PHE A 77 13.17 -15.64 -0.68
CA PHE A 77 12.77 -14.94 -1.89
C PHE A 77 11.86 -15.82 -2.77
N MET A 78 10.75 -15.23 -3.24
CA MET A 78 9.74 -15.90 -4.09
C MET A 78 9.16 -17.20 -3.51
N SER A 79 9.17 -17.34 -2.18
CA SER A 79 8.61 -18.52 -1.50
C SER A 79 7.09 -18.58 -1.52
N GLY A 80 6.42 -17.45 -1.75
CA GLY A 80 4.97 -17.30 -1.60
C GLY A 80 4.47 -17.37 -0.15
N LYS A 81 5.37 -17.48 0.83
CA LYS A 81 5.04 -17.48 2.27
C LYS A 81 5.25 -16.09 2.86
N PRO A 82 4.41 -15.65 3.80
CA PRO A 82 4.54 -14.35 4.43
C PRO A 82 5.68 -14.34 5.48
N PHE A 83 6.50 -13.29 5.56
CA PHE A 83 6.67 -12.20 4.58
C PHE A 83 8.09 -12.22 4.02
N CYS A 84 8.25 -11.77 2.77
CA CYS A 84 9.56 -11.44 2.24
C CYS A 84 9.56 -10.00 1.74
N ARG A 85 9.81 -9.02 2.65
CA ARG A 85 9.82 -7.59 2.39
C ARG A 85 8.45 -7.04 1.98
N CYS A 86 7.43 -7.26 2.83
CA CYS A 86 6.08 -6.75 2.64
C CYS A 86 6.04 -5.22 2.44
N THR A 87 5.05 -4.74 1.68
CA THR A 87 5.05 -3.37 1.18
C THR A 87 3.95 -2.51 1.76
N HIS A 88 2.71 -3.00 1.86
CA HIS A 88 1.58 -2.22 2.36
C HIS A 88 0.51 -3.13 2.95
N SER A 89 -0.50 -2.53 3.61
CA SER A 89 -1.66 -3.25 4.15
C SER A 89 -2.95 -2.47 3.98
N ALA A 90 -4.07 -3.19 4.04
CA ALA A 90 -5.42 -2.66 4.08
C ALA A 90 -6.30 -3.55 4.95
N LEU A 91 -7.52 -3.13 5.26
CA LEU A 91 -8.54 -3.98 5.90
C LEU A 91 -9.67 -4.28 4.93
N THR A 92 -10.24 -5.49 5.03
CA THR A 92 -11.55 -5.77 4.45
C THR A 92 -12.66 -5.14 5.32
N PRO A 93 -13.90 -5.01 4.82
CA PRO A 93 -15.02 -4.52 5.64
C PRO A 93 -15.23 -5.32 6.93
N GLU A 94 -14.94 -6.64 6.91
CA GLU A 94 -15.03 -7.52 8.09
C GLU A 94 -13.83 -7.38 9.04
N GLY A 95 -12.82 -6.56 8.68
CA GLY A 95 -11.63 -6.32 9.49
C GLY A 95 -10.50 -7.34 9.29
N ASN A 96 -10.55 -8.20 8.27
CA ASN A 96 -9.40 -9.02 7.91
C ASN A 96 -8.28 -8.15 7.34
N ILE A 97 -7.05 -8.51 7.64
CA ILE A 97 -5.88 -7.75 7.27
C ILE A 97 -5.33 -8.27 5.94
N ILE A 98 -5.30 -7.40 4.93
CA ILE A 98 -4.71 -7.67 3.62
C ILE A 98 -3.28 -7.12 3.62
N VAL A 99 -2.32 -7.88 3.10
CA VAL A 99 -0.91 -7.42 3.00
C VAL A 99 -0.37 -7.71 1.60
N SER A 100 0.17 -6.68 0.96
CA SER A 100 0.97 -6.85 -0.26
C SER A 100 2.42 -7.20 0.11
N ASP A 101 2.96 -8.26 -0.47
CA ASP A 101 4.31 -8.75 -0.23
C ASP A 101 5.10 -8.78 -1.54
N GLY A 102 5.56 -7.59 -1.95
CA GLY A 102 6.00 -7.35 -3.32
C GLY A 102 7.51 -7.28 -3.54
N TYR A 103 8.33 -6.89 -2.55
CA TYR A 103 9.77 -6.74 -2.79
C TYR A 103 10.55 -8.06 -2.81
N GLY A 104 10.05 -9.07 -2.14
CA GLY A 104 10.69 -10.38 -2.12
C GLY A 104 9.77 -11.52 -2.52
N ASN A 105 8.48 -11.24 -2.64
CA ASN A 105 7.45 -12.13 -3.16
C ASN A 105 6.65 -11.44 -4.29
N ALA A 106 5.73 -12.19 -4.89
CA ALA A 106 4.74 -11.69 -5.84
C ALA A 106 3.34 -12.10 -5.34
N SER A 107 3.02 -11.75 -4.09
CA SER A 107 1.86 -12.33 -3.39
C SER A 107 1.07 -11.30 -2.60
N ILE A 108 -0.21 -11.61 -2.41
CA ILE A 108 -1.09 -10.94 -1.47
C ILE A 108 -1.50 -11.96 -0.41
N HIS A 109 -1.47 -11.55 0.86
CA HIS A 109 -1.83 -12.39 2.00
C HIS A 109 -3.03 -11.81 2.73
N ILE A 110 -3.92 -12.67 3.23
CA ILE A 110 -5.01 -12.29 4.15
C ILE A 110 -4.79 -12.98 5.48
N PHE A 111 -4.96 -12.20 6.55
CA PHE A 111 -4.95 -12.65 7.94
C PHE A 111 -6.26 -12.24 8.62
N ASP A 112 -6.68 -13.00 9.63
CA ASP A 112 -7.76 -12.54 10.51
C ASP A 112 -7.29 -11.39 11.42
N GLN A 113 -8.21 -10.83 12.19
CA GLN A 113 -7.95 -9.72 13.12
C GLN A 113 -6.92 -10.05 14.21
N ASN A 114 -6.67 -11.34 14.47
CA ASN A 114 -5.72 -11.84 15.46
C ASN A 114 -4.36 -12.22 14.83
N GLY A 115 -4.20 -12.02 13.52
CA GLY A 115 -2.95 -12.31 12.80
C GLY A 115 -2.82 -13.76 12.35
N LYS A 116 -3.88 -14.58 12.43
CA LYS A 116 -3.86 -15.93 11.86
C LYS A 116 -3.94 -15.85 10.36
N HIS A 117 -3.00 -16.46 9.67
CA HIS A 117 -2.98 -16.53 8.20
C HIS A 117 -4.19 -17.32 7.67
N LEU A 118 -4.93 -16.72 6.76
CA LEU A 118 -6.12 -17.30 6.15
C LEU A 118 -5.88 -17.74 4.70
N LYS A 119 -5.24 -16.88 3.90
CA LYS A 119 -5.12 -17.08 2.45
C LYS A 119 -3.90 -16.37 1.86
N THR A 120 -3.39 -16.93 0.77
CA THR A 120 -2.41 -16.29 -0.12
C THR A 120 -2.82 -16.53 -1.57
N TRP A 121 -2.63 -15.52 -2.40
CA TRP A 121 -2.68 -15.67 -3.86
C TRP A 121 -1.62 -14.82 -4.54
N GLY A 122 -1.44 -15.06 -5.83
CA GLY A 122 -0.44 -14.39 -6.65
C GLY A 122 0.80 -15.25 -6.87
N SER A 123 1.41 -15.02 -8.00
CA SER A 123 2.68 -15.62 -8.43
C SER A 123 3.41 -14.65 -9.35
N PRO A 124 4.73 -14.80 -9.58
CA PRO A 124 5.46 -13.95 -10.50
C PRO A 124 4.94 -14.07 -11.94
N GLY A 125 4.65 -12.94 -12.57
CA GLY A 125 4.24 -12.91 -13.97
C GLY A 125 3.43 -11.68 -14.37
N SER A 126 2.75 -11.76 -15.53
CA SER A 126 1.97 -10.67 -16.11
C SER A 126 0.54 -11.05 -16.49
N LEU A 127 0.14 -12.31 -16.31
CA LEU A 127 -1.23 -12.76 -16.53
C LEU A 127 -2.17 -12.25 -15.42
N PRO A 128 -3.49 -12.31 -15.60
CA PRO A 128 -4.44 -12.03 -14.51
C PRO A 128 -4.15 -12.87 -13.26
N GLY A 129 -4.04 -12.22 -12.10
CA GLY A 129 -3.67 -12.87 -10.84
C GLY A 129 -2.17 -13.08 -10.61
N GLU A 130 -1.33 -12.84 -11.62
CA GLU A 130 0.12 -12.80 -11.48
C GLU A 130 0.59 -11.37 -11.22
N PHE A 131 1.74 -11.19 -10.55
CA PHE A 131 2.27 -9.89 -10.18
C PHE A 131 3.74 -9.72 -10.56
N ASN A 132 4.08 -8.47 -10.85
CA ASN A 132 5.45 -8.00 -10.87
C ASN A 132 5.58 -6.83 -9.89
N LEU A 133 5.90 -7.17 -8.64
CA LEU A 133 6.03 -6.26 -7.53
C LEU A 133 4.67 -5.62 -7.12
N PRO A 134 3.75 -6.38 -6.47
CA PRO A 134 2.56 -5.82 -5.85
C PRO A 134 2.98 -4.87 -4.71
N HIS A 135 2.83 -3.54 -4.96
CA HIS A 135 3.47 -2.52 -4.12
C HIS A 135 2.53 -1.91 -3.08
N ASN A 136 1.28 -1.77 -3.42
CA ASN A 136 0.27 -1.20 -2.53
C ASN A 136 -1.04 -1.94 -2.69
N VAL A 137 -1.87 -1.87 -1.66
CA VAL A 137 -3.20 -2.49 -1.64
C VAL A 137 -4.18 -1.58 -0.91
N CYS A 138 -5.39 -1.47 -1.42
CA CYS A 138 -6.53 -0.90 -0.69
C CYS A 138 -7.77 -1.78 -0.90
N CYS A 139 -8.80 -1.57 -0.10
CA CYS A 139 -10.07 -2.29 -0.17
C CYS A 139 -11.21 -1.29 -0.02
N ASP A 140 -12.27 -1.44 -0.81
CA ASP A 140 -13.47 -0.62 -0.68
C ASP A 140 -14.48 -1.23 0.30
N GLU A 141 -15.59 -0.51 0.51
CA GLU A 141 -16.66 -0.92 1.43
C GLU A 141 -17.44 -2.14 0.95
N ASP A 142 -17.38 -2.46 -0.35
CA ASP A 142 -17.99 -3.66 -0.95
C ASP A 142 -17.05 -4.89 -0.90
N GLY A 143 -15.82 -4.72 -0.43
CA GLY A 143 -14.82 -5.78 -0.30
C GLY A 143 -13.97 -6.01 -1.56
N TRP A 144 -14.04 -5.12 -2.56
CA TRP A 144 -13.11 -5.21 -3.70
C TRP A 144 -11.71 -4.79 -3.29
N ILE A 145 -10.74 -5.64 -3.63
CA ILE A 145 -9.33 -5.46 -3.30
C ILE A 145 -8.59 -4.96 -4.53
N TYR A 146 -8.00 -3.78 -4.43
CA TYR A 146 -7.22 -3.12 -5.49
C TYR A 146 -5.74 -3.27 -5.19
N VAL A 147 -4.98 -3.82 -6.13
CA VAL A 147 -3.55 -4.08 -5.99
C VAL A 147 -2.77 -3.31 -7.03
N ALA A 148 -1.83 -2.47 -6.59
CA ALA A 148 -0.87 -1.81 -7.46
C ALA A 148 0.20 -2.80 -7.92
N ASP A 149 0.02 -3.37 -9.09
CA ASP A 149 0.95 -4.27 -9.76
C ASP A 149 2.01 -3.42 -10.50
N ARG A 150 2.95 -2.89 -9.72
CA ARG A 150 3.77 -1.73 -10.05
C ARG A 150 4.55 -1.88 -11.35
N GLU A 151 5.32 -2.93 -11.48
CA GLU A 151 6.21 -3.10 -12.65
C GLU A 151 5.44 -3.65 -13.87
N ASN A 152 4.21 -4.16 -13.68
CA ASN A 152 3.28 -4.45 -14.78
C ASN A 152 2.45 -3.23 -15.20
N SER A 153 2.66 -2.06 -14.53
CA SER A 153 2.00 -0.79 -14.87
C SER A 153 0.47 -0.86 -14.92
N ARG A 154 -0.13 -1.53 -13.93
CA ARG A 154 -1.58 -1.75 -13.83
C ARG A 154 -2.05 -1.81 -12.38
N ILE A 155 -3.36 -1.62 -12.18
CA ILE A 155 -4.08 -2.05 -10.98
C ILE A 155 -4.83 -3.33 -11.33
N GLN A 156 -4.75 -4.34 -10.49
CA GLN A 156 -5.61 -5.51 -10.56
C GLN A 156 -6.64 -5.47 -9.44
N ILE A 157 -7.86 -5.91 -9.73
CA ILE A 157 -9.00 -5.89 -8.80
C ILE A 157 -9.44 -7.33 -8.55
N PHE A 158 -9.60 -7.66 -7.28
CA PHE A 158 -9.97 -9.00 -6.79
C PHE A 158 -11.14 -8.91 -5.82
N ASN A 159 -11.90 -9.99 -5.70
CA ASN A 159 -12.79 -10.15 -4.55
C ASN A 159 -12.01 -10.65 -3.31
N THR A 160 -12.68 -10.74 -2.16
CA THR A 160 -12.09 -11.23 -0.89
C THR A 160 -11.63 -12.68 -0.95
N ASP A 161 -12.09 -13.44 -1.95
CA ASP A 161 -11.59 -14.79 -2.23
C ASP A 161 -10.26 -14.81 -3.00
N GLY A 162 -9.75 -13.66 -3.42
CA GLY A 162 -8.56 -13.53 -4.24
C GLY A 162 -8.80 -13.91 -5.71
N LYS A 163 -10.07 -13.97 -6.15
CA LYS A 163 -10.42 -14.19 -7.55
C LYS A 163 -10.30 -12.90 -8.31
N PHE A 164 -9.53 -12.93 -9.39
CA PHE A 164 -9.39 -11.80 -10.32
C PHE A 164 -10.74 -11.43 -10.94
N GLU A 165 -11.04 -10.13 -10.97
CA GLU A 165 -12.24 -9.56 -11.58
C GLU A 165 -11.90 -8.77 -12.84
N LYS A 166 -11.09 -7.72 -12.69
CA LYS A 166 -10.68 -6.85 -13.78
C LYS A 166 -9.35 -6.16 -13.50
N GLN A 167 -8.86 -5.43 -14.49
CA GLN A 167 -7.67 -4.58 -14.32
C GLN A 167 -7.88 -3.19 -14.92
N ILE A 168 -7.17 -2.21 -14.37
CA ILE A 168 -7.08 -0.86 -14.89
C ILE A 168 -5.67 -0.67 -15.45
N ASN A 169 -5.60 -0.29 -16.71
CA ASN A 169 -4.35 0.02 -17.41
C ASN A 169 -4.23 1.55 -17.60
N ASN A 170 -3.37 2.00 -18.52
CA ASN A 170 -3.16 3.43 -18.81
C ASN A 170 -2.56 4.21 -17.65
N MET A 171 -1.59 3.61 -16.99
CA MET A 171 -0.79 4.22 -15.93
C MET A 171 0.66 3.78 -16.01
N HIS A 172 1.54 4.47 -15.29
CA HIS A 172 2.95 4.12 -15.23
C HIS A 172 3.39 3.88 -13.80
N ARG A 173 3.80 2.63 -13.51
CA ARG A 173 4.35 2.21 -12.22
C ARG A 173 3.53 2.71 -11.02
N PRO A 174 2.26 2.27 -10.87
CA PRO A 174 1.42 2.65 -9.74
C PRO A 174 2.09 2.21 -8.43
N SER A 175 2.26 3.12 -7.49
CA SER A 175 3.02 2.87 -6.27
C SER A 175 2.20 3.13 -5.00
N GLY A 176 1.42 4.18 -4.98
CA GLY A 176 0.51 4.50 -3.88
C GLY A 176 -0.94 4.31 -4.32
N LEU A 177 -1.75 3.76 -3.44
CA LEU A 177 -3.20 3.64 -3.63
C LEU A 177 -3.92 4.24 -2.43
N ALA A 178 -5.02 4.92 -2.72
CA ALA A 178 -6.02 5.29 -1.74
C ALA A 178 -7.39 5.23 -2.40
N ILE A 179 -8.42 4.94 -1.62
CA ILE A 179 -9.79 4.89 -2.07
C ILE A 179 -10.65 5.80 -1.20
N THR A 180 -11.50 6.59 -1.81
CA THR A 180 -12.42 7.44 -1.05
C THR A 180 -13.55 6.60 -0.46
N PRO A 181 -14.10 6.99 0.71
CA PRO A 181 -15.24 6.28 1.29
C PRO A 181 -16.53 6.51 0.48
N GLY A 182 -17.52 5.66 0.69
CA GLY A 182 -18.86 5.79 0.13
C GLY A 182 -19.16 4.84 -1.03
N SER A 183 -20.39 4.85 -1.48
CA SER A 183 -20.93 3.90 -2.47
C SER A 183 -20.42 4.08 -3.91
N ASN A 184 -19.81 5.21 -4.22
CA ASN A 184 -19.17 5.48 -5.52
C ASN A 184 -17.74 6.00 -5.27
N PRO A 185 -16.85 5.15 -4.76
CA PRO A 185 -15.52 5.61 -4.39
C PRO A 185 -14.66 5.94 -5.61
N ASP A 186 -13.81 6.95 -5.44
CA ASP A 186 -12.74 7.25 -6.38
C ASP A 186 -11.45 6.54 -5.94
N LEU A 187 -10.76 5.93 -6.89
CA LEU A 187 -9.44 5.34 -6.71
C LEU A 187 -8.37 6.36 -7.05
N ILE A 188 -7.57 6.74 -6.07
CA ILE A 188 -6.47 7.70 -6.20
C ILE A 188 -5.18 6.93 -6.30
N ILE A 189 -4.42 7.16 -7.38
CA ILE A 189 -3.23 6.39 -7.73
C ILE A 189 -2.02 7.32 -7.82
N GLY A 190 -0.99 7.05 -7.02
CA GLY A 190 0.31 7.67 -7.15
C GLY A 190 1.19 6.90 -8.12
N GLU A 191 1.52 7.52 -9.25
CA GLU A 191 2.36 6.93 -10.29
C GLU A 191 3.80 7.43 -10.16
N LEU A 192 4.76 6.51 -10.19
CA LEU A 192 6.19 6.86 -10.20
C LEU A 192 6.64 7.38 -11.57
N ALA A 193 7.65 8.23 -11.54
CA ALA A 193 8.41 8.56 -12.75
C ALA A 193 9.15 7.34 -13.30
N SER A 194 9.47 7.36 -14.58
CA SER A 194 10.42 6.40 -15.16
C SER A 194 11.79 6.55 -14.52
N TYR A 195 12.41 5.41 -14.19
CA TYR A 195 13.82 5.36 -13.76
C TYR A 195 14.78 5.03 -14.92
N LEU A 196 14.26 4.52 -16.04
CA LEU A 196 15.05 4.22 -17.22
C LEU A 196 15.43 5.52 -17.95
N GLU A 197 16.71 5.70 -18.25
CA GLU A 197 17.22 6.90 -18.91
C GLU A 197 16.50 7.21 -20.21
N VAL A 198 16.24 6.18 -21.02
CA VAL A 198 15.53 6.29 -22.30
C VAL A 198 14.10 6.86 -22.14
N ASN A 199 13.49 6.69 -20.97
CA ASN A 199 12.10 7.06 -20.71
C ASN A 199 11.94 8.36 -19.90
N LYS A 200 13.02 8.93 -19.35
CA LYS A 200 12.95 10.07 -18.42
C LYS A 200 12.28 11.31 -18.99
N ASN A 201 12.33 11.51 -20.28
CA ASN A 201 11.82 12.70 -20.95
C ASN A 201 10.43 12.48 -21.59
N PHE A 202 9.84 11.30 -21.47
CA PHE A 202 8.52 11.04 -22.02
C PHE A 202 7.43 11.68 -21.13
N PRO A 203 6.59 12.57 -21.67
CA PRO A 203 5.62 13.33 -20.87
C PRO A 203 4.46 12.48 -20.33
N ASN A 204 4.25 11.29 -20.84
CA ASN A 204 3.20 10.36 -20.42
C ASN A 204 3.64 9.32 -19.38
N LEU A 205 4.90 9.40 -18.93
CA LEU A 205 5.46 8.44 -17.96
C LEU A 205 5.73 9.12 -16.62
N GLY A 206 4.67 9.47 -15.89
CA GLY A 206 4.78 9.96 -14.51
C GLY A 206 5.84 11.05 -14.21
N PRO A 207 5.99 11.49 -12.98
CA PRO A 207 5.11 11.16 -11.85
C PRO A 207 3.73 11.82 -12.00
N PHE A 208 2.70 11.08 -11.67
CA PHE A 208 1.32 11.56 -11.69
C PHE A 208 0.59 11.20 -10.40
N VAL A 209 -0.47 11.95 -10.11
CA VAL A 209 -1.61 11.51 -9.31
C VAL A 209 -2.78 11.34 -10.28
N SER A 210 -3.26 10.13 -10.44
CA SER A 210 -4.40 9.79 -11.30
C SER A 210 -5.60 9.41 -10.44
N ILE A 211 -6.78 9.87 -10.83
CA ILE A 211 -8.04 9.58 -10.14
C ILE A 211 -8.95 8.84 -11.13
N PHE A 212 -9.40 7.67 -10.74
CA PHE A 212 -10.32 6.82 -11.50
C PHE A 212 -11.60 6.59 -10.72
N ASN A 213 -12.73 6.46 -11.42
CA ASN A 213 -13.97 5.97 -10.83
C ASN A 213 -13.98 4.42 -10.74
N THR A 214 -15.01 3.85 -10.13
CA THR A 214 -15.19 2.40 -10.01
C THR A 214 -15.45 1.70 -11.35
N GLN A 215 -15.87 2.43 -12.38
CA GLN A 215 -16.03 1.92 -13.74
C GLN A 215 -14.69 1.81 -14.47
N SER A 216 -13.61 2.31 -13.86
CA SER A 216 -12.23 2.36 -14.40
C SER A 216 -12.02 3.48 -15.43
N ASP A 217 -12.87 4.52 -15.41
CA ASP A 217 -12.68 5.70 -16.21
C ASP A 217 -11.70 6.65 -15.51
N LEU A 218 -10.74 7.16 -16.27
CA LEU A 218 -9.84 8.20 -15.79
C LEU A 218 -10.58 9.53 -15.68
N LEU A 219 -10.77 10.03 -14.47
CA LEU A 219 -11.41 11.33 -14.23
C LEU A 219 -10.41 12.48 -14.29
N TYR A 220 -9.28 12.34 -13.62
CA TYR A 220 -8.26 13.37 -13.53
C TYR A 220 -6.86 12.76 -13.54
N ARG A 221 -5.91 13.53 -14.12
CA ARG A 221 -4.49 13.23 -14.02
C ARG A 221 -3.70 14.50 -13.72
N ILE A 222 -3.12 14.56 -12.55
CA ILE A 222 -2.37 15.72 -12.05
C ILE A 222 -0.89 15.41 -12.16
N ARG A 223 -0.15 16.24 -12.87
CA ARG A 223 1.31 16.12 -12.98
C ARG A 223 2.00 16.89 -11.87
N ASN A 224 2.89 16.24 -11.15
CA ASN A 224 3.79 16.95 -10.25
C ASN A 224 4.83 17.74 -11.07
N LYS A 225 4.81 19.07 -10.93
CA LYS A 225 5.80 19.96 -11.58
C LYS A 225 7.11 20.05 -10.80
N ILE A 226 7.20 19.46 -9.61
CA ILE A 226 8.41 19.48 -8.78
C ILE A 226 9.36 18.43 -9.34
N LYS A 227 10.55 18.86 -9.76
CA LYS A 227 11.58 18.00 -10.38
C LYS A 227 12.21 16.97 -9.43
N THR A 228 11.91 17.02 -8.14
CA THR A 228 12.49 16.17 -7.09
C THR A 228 11.37 15.58 -6.25
N GLY A 229 11.14 14.30 -6.38
CA GLY A 229 10.23 13.54 -5.52
C GLY A 229 9.37 12.57 -6.29
N SER A 230 9.30 11.38 -5.78
CA SER A 230 8.37 10.33 -6.22
C SER A 230 7.14 10.33 -5.32
N THR A 231 5.97 10.08 -5.89
CA THR A 231 4.72 9.89 -5.15
C THR A 231 4.70 8.51 -4.48
N TYR A 232 5.49 8.32 -3.41
CA TYR A 232 5.68 7.02 -2.78
C TYR A 232 4.55 6.58 -1.85
N GLY A 233 3.73 7.44 -1.41
CA GLY A 233 2.62 7.09 -0.56
C GLY A 233 1.54 8.15 -0.64
N MET A 234 0.31 7.71 -0.73
CA MET A 234 -0.85 8.57 -0.53
C MET A 234 -1.70 7.97 0.57
N LEU A 235 -2.12 8.82 1.48
CA LEU A 235 -3.13 8.51 2.46
C LEU A 235 -4.34 9.38 2.14
N VAL A 236 -5.50 8.77 1.97
CA VAL A 236 -6.78 9.48 2.00
C VAL A 236 -7.34 9.30 3.40
N SER A 237 -7.63 10.41 4.07
CA SER A 237 -8.36 10.36 5.33
C SER A 237 -9.80 9.95 5.05
N PRO A 238 -10.37 8.98 5.76
CA PRO A 238 -11.76 8.61 5.64
C PRO A 238 -12.65 9.64 6.35
N HIS A 239 -12.76 10.87 5.79
CA HIS A 239 -13.75 11.87 6.22
C HIS A 239 -14.12 12.77 5.06
#